data_4d187f2eb8ff71d1040105f8e3060e51
#
_entry.id   4d187f2eb8ff71d1040105f8e3060e51
#
_cell.length_a   1.000
_cell.length_b   1.000
_cell.length_c   1.000
_cell.angle_alpha   90.00
_cell.angle_beta   90.00
_cell.angle_gamma   90.00
#
_symmetry.space_group_name_H-M   'P 1'
#
loop_
_entity.id
_entity.type
_entity.pdbx_description
1 polymer ?
#
loop_
_entity_poly.entity_id
_entity_poly.type
_entity_poly.pdbx_seq_one_letter_code
_entity_poly.pdbx_strand_id
1 'polypeptide(L)'
;MAHGSNLPVILITMGDPAGIGPEICVKALADEDMYRVCRPVIVGDVAVLRRAIELAGVHVTLNPLGNVSCGVFAAGAIDVLDLANVDLALAGLGKVSSAAGKAAYEYVHAGVELTLSKAADAMVTGPINKEAINLAGYHYAGHTEILADLTGARQYAMML
;
A
#
# COMPACT_ATOMS: atom_id res chain seq x y z
N MET A 1 -5.44 26.98 -13.82
CA MET A 1 -6.75 26.72 -13.19
C MET A 1 -6.54 25.56 -12.23
N ALA A 2 -6.75 25.80 -10.94
CA ALA A 2 -6.49 24.82 -9.90
C ALA A 2 -7.60 23.75 -9.89
N HIS A 3 -7.34 22.58 -10.46
CA HIS A 3 -8.21 21.39 -10.36
C HIS A 3 -7.91 20.55 -9.10
N GLY A 4 -7.24 21.15 -8.09
CA GLY A 4 -6.64 20.38 -6.97
C GLY A 4 -7.56 19.98 -5.81
N SER A 5 -8.81 20.47 -5.71
CA SER A 5 -9.58 20.31 -4.47
C SER A 5 -10.64 19.18 -4.47
N ASN A 6 -10.83 18.47 -5.56
CA ASN A 6 -11.92 17.48 -5.67
C ASN A 6 -11.49 16.09 -6.22
N LEU A 7 -10.19 15.83 -6.34
CA LEU A 7 -9.74 14.49 -6.77
C LEU A 7 -9.83 13.51 -5.59
N PRO A 8 -10.25 12.23 -5.85
CA PRO A 8 -10.36 11.24 -4.79
C PRO A 8 -9.00 10.89 -4.21
N VAL A 9 -8.97 10.67 -2.89
CA VAL A 9 -7.82 10.09 -2.19
C VAL A 9 -7.87 8.59 -2.35
N ILE A 10 -6.86 8.03 -2.99
CA ILE A 10 -6.75 6.59 -3.25
C ILE A 10 -5.58 6.04 -2.43
N LEU A 11 -5.88 5.13 -1.51
CA LEU A 11 -4.86 4.37 -0.80
C LEU A 11 -4.35 3.23 -1.67
N ILE A 12 -3.04 3.01 -1.63
CA ILE A 12 -2.38 1.90 -2.35
C ILE A 12 -1.60 1.12 -1.31
N THR A 13 -2.09 -0.07 -0.92
CA THR A 13 -1.30 -0.90 -0.01
C THR A 13 -0.07 -1.43 -0.74
N MET A 14 1.09 -1.34 -0.10
CA MET A 14 2.36 -1.72 -0.72
C MET A 14 2.45 -3.22 -1.05
N GLY A 15 1.66 -4.06 -0.37
CA GLY A 15 1.70 -5.51 -0.49
C GLY A 15 2.87 -6.13 0.28
N ASP A 16 3.35 -7.29 -0.18
CA ASP A 16 4.46 -7.99 0.46
C ASP A 16 5.76 -7.19 0.34
N PRO A 17 6.38 -6.75 1.47
CA PRO A 17 7.63 -5.99 1.45
C PRO A 17 8.84 -6.78 0.90
N ALA A 18 8.76 -8.10 0.84
CA ALA A 18 9.77 -8.98 0.26
C ALA A 18 9.51 -9.29 -1.22
N GLY A 19 8.33 -8.90 -1.76
CA GLY A 19 7.90 -9.13 -3.13
C GLY A 19 8.11 -7.94 -4.07
N ILE A 20 7.37 -7.93 -5.18
CA ILE A 20 7.47 -6.91 -6.24
C ILE A 20 6.55 -5.70 -5.99
N GLY A 21 5.66 -5.76 -4.97
CA GLY A 21 4.69 -4.71 -4.68
C GLY A 21 5.30 -3.33 -4.50
N PRO A 22 6.36 -3.17 -3.67
CA PRO A 22 7.04 -1.90 -3.47
C PRO A 22 7.55 -1.27 -4.77
N GLU A 23 8.16 -2.07 -5.67
CA GLU A 23 8.66 -1.59 -6.95
C GLU A 23 7.53 -1.15 -7.90
N ILE A 24 6.42 -1.90 -7.93
CA ILE A 24 5.23 -1.54 -8.71
C ILE A 24 4.68 -0.20 -8.23
N CYS A 25 4.55 -0.01 -6.90
CA CYS A 25 4.04 1.23 -6.32
C CYS A 25 4.89 2.44 -6.71
N VAL A 26 6.22 2.37 -6.54
CA VAL A 26 7.09 3.53 -6.85
C VAL A 26 7.15 3.82 -8.35
N LYS A 27 7.09 2.79 -9.21
CA LYS A 27 7.05 2.98 -10.66
C LYS A 27 5.74 3.62 -11.12
N ALA A 28 4.60 3.15 -10.58
CA ALA A 28 3.29 3.70 -10.92
C ALA A 28 3.17 5.17 -10.49
N LEU A 29 3.67 5.52 -9.29
CA LEU A 29 3.58 6.87 -8.76
C LEU A 29 4.73 7.80 -9.21
N ALA A 30 5.69 7.31 -9.96
CA ALA A 30 6.62 8.15 -10.73
C ALA A 30 5.96 8.79 -11.96
N ASP A 31 4.80 8.25 -12.40
CA ASP A 31 4.02 8.79 -13.52
C ASP A 31 3.17 9.99 -13.04
N GLU A 32 3.41 11.16 -13.65
CA GLU A 32 2.67 12.39 -13.34
C GLU A 32 1.17 12.32 -13.66
N ASP A 33 0.77 11.47 -14.59
CA ASP A 33 -0.63 11.34 -15.00
C ASP A 33 -1.51 10.79 -13.88
N MET A 34 -0.92 10.02 -12.94
CA MET A 34 -1.63 9.54 -11.75
C MET A 34 -2.18 10.69 -10.89
N TYR A 35 -1.41 11.77 -10.76
CA TYR A 35 -1.78 12.93 -9.94
C TYR A 35 -2.81 13.86 -10.61
N ARG A 36 -3.14 13.60 -11.88
CA ARG A 36 -4.23 14.28 -12.60
C ARG A 36 -5.60 13.67 -12.35
N VAL A 37 -5.63 12.39 -11.91
CA VAL A 37 -6.88 11.64 -11.74
C VAL A 37 -7.19 11.30 -10.29
N CYS A 38 -6.17 11.27 -9.41
CA CYS A 38 -6.37 11.00 -7.98
C CYS A 38 -5.29 11.65 -7.12
N ARG A 39 -5.47 11.56 -5.82
CA ARG A 39 -4.51 11.89 -4.76
C ARG A 39 -4.01 10.57 -4.15
N PRO A 40 -2.95 9.97 -4.70
CA PRO A 40 -2.49 8.66 -4.26
C PRO A 40 -1.69 8.76 -2.96
N VAL A 41 -1.88 7.79 -2.06
CA VAL A 41 -1.08 7.60 -0.84
C VAL A 41 -0.73 6.13 -0.70
N ILE A 42 0.55 5.80 -0.56
CA ILE A 42 0.96 4.44 -0.25
C ILE A 42 0.74 4.18 1.25
N VAL A 43 0.13 3.06 1.58
CA VAL A 43 0.13 2.47 2.93
C VAL A 43 1.22 1.41 2.96
N GLY A 44 2.31 1.67 3.69
CA GLY A 44 3.49 0.82 3.61
C GLY A 44 4.58 1.17 4.62
N ASP A 45 5.82 0.92 4.22
CA ASP A 45 7.02 1.17 5.01
C ASP A 45 8.03 1.97 4.19
N VAL A 46 8.45 3.12 4.71
CA VAL A 46 9.37 4.04 4.02
C VAL A 46 10.75 3.41 3.77
N ALA A 47 11.25 2.56 4.67
CA ALA A 47 12.55 1.93 4.48
C ALA A 47 12.52 0.92 3.31
N VAL A 48 11.41 0.19 3.17
CA VAL A 48 11.18 -0.73 2.05
C VAL A 48 11.04 0.05 0.73
N LEU A 49 10.24 1.12 0.73
CA LEU A 49 10.01 1.93 -0.48
C LEU A 49 11.29 2.66 -0.93
N ARG A 50 12.15 3.09 0.01
CA ARG A 50 13.47 3.68 -0.33
C ARG A 50 14.33 2.68 -1.10
N ARG A 51 14.41 1.43 -0.63
CA ARG A 51 15.07 0.34 -1.34
C ARG A 51 14.44 0.09 -2.72
N ALA A 52 13.10 0.13 -2.81
CA ALA A 52 12.39 -0.07 -4.06
C ALA A 52 12.67 1.03 -5.10
N ILE A 53 12.81 2.30 -4.67
CA ILE A 53 13.20 3.42 -5.53
C ILE A 53 14.60 3.17 -6.16
N GLU A 54 15.56 2.74 -5.33
CA GLU A 54 16.91 2.40 -5.80
C GLU A 54 16.88 1.26 -6.82
N LEU A 55 16.16 0.17 -6.53
CA LEU A 55 16.04 -0.99 -7.42
C LEU A 55 15.31 -0.66 -8.73
N ALA A 56 14.27 0.16 -8.64
CA ALA A 56 13.45 0.56 -9.80
C ALA A 56 14.14 1.60 -10.68
N GLY A 57 15.17 2.32 -10.18
CA GLY A 57 15.85 3.38 -10.88
C GLY A 57 14.96 4.60 -11.17
N VAL A 58 13.95 4.86 -10.32
CA VAL A 58 13.05 6.02 -10.47
C VAL A 58 13.54 7.20 -9.64
N HIS A 59 13.23 8.42 -10.11
CA HIS A 59 13.65 9.65 -9.46
C HIS A 59 12.46 10.32 -8.78
N VAL A 60 12.15 9.86 -7.57
CA VAL A 60 11.06 10.40 -6.73
C VAL A 60 11.54 10.54 -5.29
N THR A 61 10.88 11.40 -4.51
CA THR A 61 11.09 11.53 -3.07
C THR A 61 9.95 10.86 -2.32
N LEU A 62 10.19 10.42 -1.08
CA LEU A 62 9.15 9.92 -0.19
C LEU A 62 8.78 11.01 0.81
N ASN A 63 7.47 11.22 0.98
CA ASN A 63 6.89 12.12 1.98
C ASN A 63 6.15 11.29 3.05
N PRO A 64 6.79 10.95 4.18
CA PRO A 64 6.13 10.19 5.25
C PRO A 64 5.02 11.01 5.90
N LEU A 65 3.85 10.41 6.06
CA LEU A 65 2.66 11.02 6.66
C LEU A 65 2.29 10.34 7.96
N GLY A 66 1.91 11.14 8.95
CA GLY A 66 1.20 10.65 10.14
C GLY A 66 -0.32 10.60 9.94
N ASN A 67 -0.84 11.32 8.91
CA ASN A 67 -2.25 11.35 8.56
C ASN A 67 -2.40 11.60 7.06
N VAL A 68 -3.32 10.89 6.42
CA VAL A 68 -3.59 10.95 4.98
C VAL A 68 -3.95 12.37 4.51
N SER A 69 -4.64 13.16 5.34
CA SER A 69 -5.01 14.54 5.01
C SER A 69 -3.83 15.52 4.88
N CYS A 70 -2.63 15.12 5.33
CA CYS A 70 -1.42 15.93 5.28
C CYS A 70 -0.60 15.70 4.01
N GLY A 71 -1.12 14.95 3.03
CA GLY A 71 -0.42 14.65 1.78
C GLY A 71 -0.15 15.89 0.94
N VAL A 72 0.98 15.88 0.24
CA VAL A 72 1.36 16.91 -0.75
C VAL A 72 0.62 16.70 -2.07
N PHE A 73 0.36 15.44 -2.42
CA PHE A 73 -0.35 15.00 -3.63
C PHE A 73 0.21 15.60 -4.92
N ALA A 74 1.52 15.61 -5.04
CA ALA A 74 2.23 16.20 -6.17
C ALA A 74 3.19 15.21 -6.83
N ALA A 75 3.27 15.24 -8.15
CA ALA A 75 4.23 14.43 -8.90
C ALA A 75 5.67 14.67 -8.41
N GLY A 76 6.47 13.61 -8.38
CA GLY A 76 7.84 13.63 -7.87
C GLY A 76 7.98 13.47 -6.35
N ALA A 77 6.86 13.56 -5.58
CA ALA A 77 6.83 13.32 -4.14
C ALA A 77 5.72 12.29 -3.83
N ILE A 78 6.11 11.09 -3.46
CA ILE A 78 5.18 10.01 -3.11
C ILE A 78 4.80 10.13 -1.64
N ASP A 79 3.52 10.37 -1.37
CA ASP A 79 2.96 10.39 -0.03
C ASP A 79 2.85 8.95 0.52
N VAL A 80 3.37 8.73 1.73
CA VAL A 80 3.42 7.41 2.37
C VAL A 80 2.86 7.50 3.79
N LEU A 81 1.78 6.80 4.06
CA LEU A 81 1.38 6.47 5.42
C LEU A 81 2.34 5.38 5.92
N ASP A 82 3.35 5.82 6.69
CA ASP A 82 4.43 4.95 7.14
C ASP A 82 4.03 4.18 8.39
N LEU A 83 3.87 2.86 8.27
CA LEU A 83 3.61 2.00 9.42
C LEU A 83 4.90 1.61 10.16
N ALA A 84 6.06 1.80 9.54
CA ALA A 84 7.39 1.52 10.12
C ALA A 84 7.46 0.13 10.80
N ASN A 85 6.86 -0.87 10.16
CA ASN A 85 6.62 -2.20 10.75
C ASN A 85 7.48 -3.32 10.14
N VAL A 86 8.46 -2.96 9.29
CA VAL A 86 9.32 -3.94 8.61
C VAL A 86 10.74 -3.87 9.14
N ASP A 87 11.21 -4.98 9.69
CA ASP A 87 12.65 -5.22 9.85
C ASP A 87 13.21 -5.80 8.54
N LEU A 88 14.00 -5.01 7.82
CA LEU A 88 14.57 -5.41 6.53
C LEU A 88 15.49 -6.64 6.62
N ALA A 89 16.04 -6.94 7.81
CA ALA A 89 16.86 -8.12 8.02
C ALA A 89 16.00 -9.40 8.10
N LEU A 90 14.78 -9.28 8.64
CA LEU A 90 13.83 -10.40 8.77
C LEU A 90 12.96 -10.57 7.52
N ALA A 91 12.62 -9.47 6.84
CA ALA A 91 11.86 -9.47 5.59
C ALA A 91 12.82 -9.45 4.38
N GLY A 92 13.65 -10.48 4.26
CA GLY A 92 14.62 -10.60 3.16
C GLY A 92 13.95 -10.61 1.79
N LEU A 93 14.49 -9.81 0.85
CA LEU A 93 13.94 -9.69 -0.51
C LEU A 93 13.83 -11.07 -1.20
N GLY A 94 12.69 -11.36 -1.80
CA GLY A 94 12.39 -12.61 -2.48
C GLY A 94 12.22 -13.83 -1.55
N LYS A 95 12.14 -13.61 -0.23
CA LYS A 95 11.98 -14.68 0.74
C LYS A 95 10.61 -14.63 1.41
N VAL A 96 9.95 -15.77 1.49
CA VAL A 96 8.73 -15.93 2.28
C VAL A 96 9.06 -15.87 3.77
N SER A 97 8.42 -14.98 4.51
CA SER A 97 8.60 -14.86 5.96
C SER A 97 7.33 -14.40 6.66
N SER A 98 7.14 -14.80 7.91
CA SER A 98 6.03 -14.33 8.74
C SER A 98 6.09 -12.82 8.99
N ALA A 99 7.28 -12.24 9.08
CA ALA A 99 7.46 -10.80 9.26
C ALA A 99 6.92 -10.02 8.05
N ALA A 100 7.24 -10.45 6.82
CA ALA A 100 6.71 -9.86 5.61
C ALA A 100 5.19 -10.06 5.47
N GLY A 101 4.70 -11.26 5.82
CA GLY A 101 3.27 -11.56 5.81
C GLY A 101 2.46 -10.72 6.80
N LYS A 102 2.99 -10.53 8.01
CA LYS A 102 2.38 -9.64 9.02
C LYS A 102 2.28 -8.22 8.51
N ALA A 103 3.38 -7.66 8.01
CA ALA A 103 3.41 -6.30 7.48
C ALA A 103 2.41 -6.11 6.33
N ALA A 104 2.39 -7.04 5.36
CA ALA A 104 1.45 -7.01 4.24
C ALA A 104 -0.02 -7.02 4.69
N TYR A 105 -0.38 -7.82 5.70
CA TYR A 105 -1.72 -7.82 6.27
C TYR A 105 -2.04 -6.49 6.96
N GLU A 106 -1.12 -5.94 7.76
CA GLU A 106 -1.31 -4.68 8.48
C GLU A 106 -1.54 -3.50 7.51
N TYR A 107 -0.92 -3.49 6.33
CA TYR A 107 -1.21 -2.47 5.30
C TYR A 107 -2.64 -2.57 4.79
N VAL A 108 -3.13 -3.79 4.52
CA VAL A 108 -4.52 -3.99 4.09
C VAL A 108 -5.49 -3.57 5.20
N HIS A 109 -5.22 -3.96 6.43
CA HIS A 109 -6.03 -3.59 7.60
C HIS A 109 -6.14 -2.08 7.76
N ALA A 110 -5.00 -1.37 7.79
CA ALA A 110 -4.96 0.09 7.90
C ALA A 110 -5.69 0.77 6.73
N GLY A 111 -5.51 0.27 5.50
CA GLY A 111 -6.20 0.78 4.32
C GLY A 111 -7.72 0.62 4.42
N VAL A 112 -8.20 -0.51 4.93
CA VAL A 112 -9.65 -0.74 5.16
C VAL A 112 -10.19 0.22 6.21
N GLU A 113 -9.54 0.36 7.37
CA GLU A 113 -9.97 1.27 8.43
C GLU A 113 -10.09 2.71 7.95
N LEU A 114 -9.09 3.20 7.21
CA LEU A 114 -9.09 4.56 6.67
C LEU A 114 -10.17 4.78 5.60
N THR A 115 -10.46 3.76 4.79
CA THR A 115 -11.51 3.85 3.78
C THR A 115 -12.90 3.78 4.42
N LEU A 116 -13.11 2.92 5.40
CA LEU A 116 -14.37 2.84 6.14
C LEU A 116 -14.65 4.12 6.94
N SER A 117 -13.63 4.73 7.54
CA SER A 117 -13.75 6.00 8.27
C SER A 117 -13.88 7.23 7.35
N LYS A 118 -13.85 7.05 6.02
CA LYS A 118 -13.90 8.14 5.02
C LYS A 118 -12.70 9.09 5.06
N ALA A 119 -11.58 8.66 5.62
CA ALA A 119 -10.31 9.37 5.50
C ALA A 119 -9.70 9.23 4.09
N ALA A 120 -10.13 8.20 3.34
CA ALA A 120 -9.84 8.01 1.94
C ALA A 120 -11.11 7.55 1.20
N ASP A 121 -11.15 7.77 -0.12
CA ASP A 121 -12.32 7.47 -0.96
C ASP A 121 -12.34 6.02 -1.43
N ALA A 122 -11.16 5.43 -1.68
CA ALA A 122 -11.02 4.03 -2.10
C ALA A 122 -9.63 3.48 -1.79
N MET A 123 -9.49 2.18 -1.97
CA MET A 123 -8.22 1.45 -1.77
C MET A 123 -7.93 0.55 -2.97
N VAL A 124 -6.65 0.46 -3.34
CA VAL A 124 -6.07 -0.49 -4.29
C VAL A 124 -5.04 -1.33 -3.53
N THR A 125 -4.93 -2.62 -3.85
CA THR A 125 -4.03 -3.52 -3.13
C THR A 125 -2.83 -3.94 -3.97
N GLY A 126 -1.62 -3.79 -3.42
CA GLY A 126 -0.41 -4.41 -3.95
C GLY A 126 -0.41 -5.93 -3.74
N PRO A 127 0.40 -6.69 -4.49
CA PRO A 127 0.41 -8.14 -4.41
C PRO A 127 0.92 -8.65 -3.06
N ILE A 128 0.20 -9.61 -2.48
CA ILE A 128 0.56 -10.28 -1.23
C ILE A 128 1.05 -11.70 -1.47
N ASN A 129 1.82 -12.23 -0.52
CA ASN A 129 2.21 -13.64 -0.49
C ASN A 129 1.32 -14.39 0.52
N LYS A 130 0.49 -15.31 0.04
CA LYS A 130 -0.46 -16.07 0.87
C LYS A 130 0.24 -16.92 1.93
N GLU A 131 1.36 -17.57 1.57
CA GLU A 131 2.13 -18.37 2.50
C GLU A 131 2.72 -17.52 3.62
N ALA A 132 3.28 -16.34 3.30
CA ALA A 132 3.81 -15.39 4.28
C ALA A 132 2.73 -14.92 5.27
N ILE A 133 1.53 -14.58 4.76
CA ILE A 133 0.39 -14.18 5.60
C ILE A 133 -0.06 -15.32 6.52
N ASN A 134 -0.14 -16.55 6.00
CA ASN A 134 -0.50 -17.73 6.80
C ASN A 134 0.57 -18.04 7.86
N LEU A 135 1.86 -17.89 7.54
CA LEU A 135 2.95 -18.02 8.51
C LEU A 135 2.89 -16.94 9.61
N ALA A 136 2.31 -15.80 9.32
CA ALA A 136 2.07 -14.73 10.30
C ALA A 136 0.83 -14.99 11.18
N GLY A 137 0.09 -16.07 10.95
CA GLY A 137 -1.09 -16.45 11.71
C GLY A 137 -2.42 -15.92 11.15
N TYR A 138 -2.40 -15.27 9.98
CA TYR A 138 -3.60 -14.77 9.30
C TYR A 138 -4.04 -15.77 8.23
N HIS A 139 -5.09 -16.54 8.50
CA HIS A 139 -5.53 -17.66 7.66
C HIS A 139 -6.56 -17.22 6.61
N TYR A 140 -6.06 -16.64 5.51
CA TYR A 140 -6.88 -16.18 4.38
C TYR A 140 -6.40 -16.78 3.06
N ALA A 141 -7.33 -16.99 2.13
CA ALA A 141 -7.01 -17.44 0.78
C ALA A 141 -6.50 -16.31 -0.14
N GLY A 142 -6.78 -15.05 0.21
CA GLY A 142 -6.32 -13.87 -0.52
C GLY A 142 -6.97 -12.58 -0.05
N HIS A 143 -6.81 -11.51 -0.83
CA HIS A 143 -7.36 -10.19 -0.52
C HIS A 143 -8.89 -10.21 -0.36
N THR A 144 -9.59 -10.97 -1.19
CA THR A 144 -11.06 -11.00 -1.19
C THR A 144 -11.61 -11.40 0.18
N GLU A 145 -11.05 -12.44 0.80
CA GLU A 145 -11.46 -12.93 2.11
C GLU A 145 -11.05 -11.97 3.22
N ILE A 146 -9.84 -11.39 3.14
CA ILE A 146 -9.37 -10.36 4.09
C ILE A 146 -10.33 -9.17 4.07
N LEU A 147 -10.64 -8.66 2.88
CA LEU A 147 -11.53 -7.50 2.72
C LEU A 147 -12.96 -7.81 3.19
N ALA A 148 -13.49 -8.99 2.87
CA ALA A 148 -14.81 -9.40 3.32
C ALA A 148 -14.90 -9.47 4.84
N ASP A 149 -13.90 -10.05 5.50
CA ASP A 149 -13.85 -10.16 6.95
C ASP A 149 -13.75 -8.78 7.62
N LEU A 150 -12.79 -7.96 7.20
CA LEU A 150 -12.56 -6.63 7.77
C LEU A 150 -13.72 -5.65 7.55
N THR A 151 -14.47 -5.80 6.45
CA THR A 151 -15.62 -4.92 6.15
C THR A 151 -16.95 -5.48 6.64
N GLY A 152 -17.02 -6.74 7.09
CA GLY A 152 -18.24 -7.44 7.43
C GLY A 152 -19.14 -7.73 6.22
N ALA A 153 -18.59 -7.73 5.00
CA ALA A 153 -19.35 -7.97 3.78
C ALA A 153 -19.81 -9.42 3.69
N ARG A 154 -21.14 -9.63 3.59
CA ARG A 154 -21.75 -10.97 3.48
C ARG A 154 -21.87 -11.48 2.05
N GLN A 155 -21.81 -10.59 1.08
CA GLN A 155 -21.92 -10.91 -0.35
C GLN A 155 -20.78 -10.24 -1.08
N TYR A 156 -19.93 -11.04 -1.68
CA TYR A 156 -18.79 -10.59 -2.48
C TYR A 156 -18.52 -11.61 -3.57
N ALA A 157 -17.87 -11.17 -4.65
CA ALA A 157 -17.49 -12.04 -5.75
C ALA A 157 -16.15 -11.59 -6.33
N MET A 158 -15.39 -12.56 -6.82
CA MET A 158 -14.22 -12.30 -7.65
C MET A 158 -14.65 -12.39 -9.12
N MET A 159 -14.36 -11.34 -9.87
CA MET A 159 -14.55 -11.34 -11.32
C MET A 159 -13.22 -11.72 -11.98
N LEU A 160 -13.25 -12.75 -12.85
CA LEU A 160 -12.10 -13.27 -13.59
C LEU A 160 -12.22 -12.88 -15.06
#